data_50546e392bc516dd9cccf3ac20b289d8
#
_entry.id   50546e392bc516dd9cccf3ac20b289d8
#
_cell.length_a   1.000
_cell.length_b   1.000
_cell.length_c   1.000
_cell.angle_alpha   90.00
_cell.angle_beta   90.00
_cell.angle_gamma   90.00
#
_symmetry.space_group_name_H-M   'P 1'
#
loop_
_entity.id
_entity.type
_entity.pdbx_description
1 polymer ?
#
loop_
_entity_poly.entity_id
_entity_poly.type
_entity_poly.pdbx_seq_one_letter_code
_entity_poly.pdbx_strand_id
1 'polypeptide(L)'
;MQTVEFPYRSSSHLILLHVVAESGAWEKHGLDVNYDYKIGSEDAQAGINSGELAFCGGNHVSTYGLRARGSKWVYLGQTVNNVYHSLVVRPDSGINSVRDIRGKKLGGVGSHPILNNWLYLKQRGLDQDRGDYELVMQEEYKPGTMDPTEPEKKLPPLWHWVRDGKVDAAFVGMPSSLFAKAAGLKVIDVEPLPMIQFSSISTNLDFVERHPDLVERFMKGLLEGIAFFKTRPDKAIEIIQRRYTKAGQMTREQAALTHRSLDSVLEAKMFPTMKAIANVYQEALRHDPDDAARVNPMELWNVHHLRRLDDQGFIDGLYGNQRAAAHRHDGAVDQLNTE
;
A
#
# COMPACT_ATOMS: atom_id res chain seq x y z
N MET A 1 -11.18 -9.49 -25.74
CA MET A 1 -10.83 -9.28 -24.32
C MET A 1 -11.93 -8.51 -23.66
N GLN A 2 -12.18 -8.74 -22.37
CA GLN A 2 -13.16 -8.00 -21.59
C GLN A 2 -12.46 -6.82 -20.90
N THR A 3 -12.96 -5.60 -21.11
CA THR A 3 -12.40 -4.40 -20.44
C THR A 3 -12.85 -4.35 -18.99
N VAL A 4 -11.94 -3.99 -18.08
CA VAL A 4 -12.15 -3.93 -16.64
C VAL A 4 -11.52 -2.66 -16.08
N GLU A 5 -12.30 -1.88 -15.33
CA GLU A 5 -11.81 -0.69 -14.64
C GLU A 5 -11.18 -1.07 -13.29
N PHE A 6 -9.95 -0.60 -13.07
CA PHE A 6 -9.20 -0.81 -11.84
C PHE A 6 -8.37 0.42 -11.47
N PRO A 7 -9.00 1.55 -11.16
CA PRO A 7 -8.27 2.76 -10.75
C PRO A 7 -7.53 2.59 -9.43
N TYR A 8 -6.53 3.44 -9.21
CA TYR A 8 -5.75 3.46 -7.98
C TYR A 8 -6.02 4.72 -7.16
N ARG A 9 -5.79 4.60 -5.83
CA ARG A 9 -5.91 5.70 -4.87
C ARG A 9 -4.58 6.42 -4.62
N SER A 10 -3.45 5.75 -4.84
CA SER A 10 -2.11 6.28 -4.63
C SER A 10 -1.18 5.86 -5.74
N SER A 11 -0.38 6.79 -6.25
CA SER A 11 0.60 6.54 -7.32
C SER A 11 1.67 5.49 -6.95
N SER A 12 1.84 5.19 -5.66
CA SER A 12 2.73 4.11 -5.22
C SER A 12 2.29 2.72 -5.68
N HIS A 13 1.00 2.53 -6.00
CA HIS A 13 0.48 1.29 -6.56
C HIS A 13 0.94 1.04 -8.00
N LEU A 14 1.18 2.10 -8.76
CA LEU A 14 1.49 2.02 -10.19
C LEU A 14 2.74 1.21 -10.52
N ILE A 15 3.75 1.20 -9.66
CA ILE A 15 4.99 0.46 -9.90
C ILE A 15 4.68 -1.03 -10.15
N LEU A 16 3.87 -1.64 -9.29
CA LEU A 16 3.45 -3.03 -9.46
C LEU A 16 2.51 -3.18 -10.65
N LEU A 17 1.51 -2.30 -10.78
CA LEU A 17 0.47 -2.42 -11.79
C LEU A 17 1.03 -2.27 -13.21
N HIS A 18 2.03 -1.42 -13.43
CA HIS A 18 2.75 -1.35 -14.71
C HIS A 18 3.41 -2.68 -15.06
N VAL A 19 4.05 -3.34 -14.10
CA VAL A 19 4.69 -4.65 -14.34
C VAL A 19 3.63 -5.72 -14.59
N VAL A 20 2.55 -5.76 -13.84
CA VAL A 20 1.45 -6.72 -14.05
C VAL A 20 0.87 -6.57 -15.46
N ALA A 21 0.54 -5.36 -15.88
CA ALA A 21 -0.04 -5.11 -17.20
C ALA A 21 0.94 -5.45 -18.33
N GLU A 22 2.17 -4.94 -18.25
CA GLU A 22 3.15 -5.12 -19.34
C GLU A 22 3.78 -6.52 -19.39
N SER A 23 3.59 -7.35 -18.35
CA SER A 23 3.92 -8.78 -18.42
C SER A 23 2.92 -9.59 -19.26
N GLY A 24 1.78 -8.99 -19.66
CA GLY A 24 0.68 -9.67 -20.33
C GLY A 24 -0.14 -10.58 -19.40
N ALA A 25 0.04 -10.46 -18.08
CA ALA A 25 -0.58 -11.37 -17.12
C ALA A 25 -2.11 -11.31 -17.17
N TRP A 26 -2.72 -10.13 -17.27
CA TRP A 26 -4.17 -10.00 -17.44
C TRP A 26 -4.67 -10.42 -18.82
N GLU A 27 -3.91 -10.14 -19.88
CA GLU A 27 -4.25 -10.55 -21.25
C GLU A 27 -4.40 -12.07 -21.40
N LYS A 28 -3.53 -12.84 -20.73
CA LYS A 28 -3.61 -14.33 -20.71
C LYS A 28 -4.96 -14.82 -20.17
N HIS A 29 -5.61 -14.04 -19.32
CA HIS A 29 -6.92 -14.34 -18.75
C HIS A 29 -8.07 -13.63 -19.49
N GLY A 30 -7.80 -13.08 -20.70
CA GLY A 30 -8.78 -12.45 -21.56
C GLY A 30 -9.26 -11.09 -21.05
N LEU A 31 -8.45 -10.39 -20.22
CA LEU A 31 -8.77 -9.10 -19.65
C LEU A 31 -7.92 -7.99 -20.25
N ASP A 32 -8.58 -6.86 -20.51
CA ASP A 32 -7.97 -5.57 -20.80
C ASP A 32 -8.25 -4.65 -19.61
N VAL A 33 -7.26 -4.45 -18.75
CA VAL A 33 -7.44 -3.74 -17.48
C VAL A 33 -6.99 -2.30 -17.62
N ASN A 34 -7.94 -1.38 -17.50
CA ASN A 34 -7.70 0.05 -17.43
C ASN A 34 -7.34 0.44 -15.98
N TYR A 35 -6.04 0.52 -15.68
CA TYR A 35 -5.52 0.74 -14.33
C TYR A 35 -4.78 2.07 -14.15
N ASP A 36 -4.38 2.74 -15.25
CA ASP A 36 -3.44 3.86 -15.21
C ASP A 36 -4.14 5.21 -15.01
N TYR A 37 -5.07 5.25 -14.05
CA TYR A 37 -5.71 6.50 -13.64
C TYR A 37 -6.04 6.52 -12.14
N LYS A 38 -5.95 7.74 -11.57
CA LYS A 38 -6.23 7.99 -10.16
C LYS A 38 -7.70 8.32 -9.94
N ILE A 39 -8.26 7.84 -8.84
CA ILE A 39 -9.64 8.12 -8.43
C ILE A 39 -9.69 8.76 -7.03
N GLY A 40 -10.62 9.66 -6.80
CA GLY A 40 -10.94 10.25 -5.51
C GLY A 40 -11.52 9.22 -4.52
N SER A 41 -11.53 9.53 -3.19
CA SER A 41 -12.08 8.60 -2.19
C SER A 41 -13.58 8.42 -2.39
N GLU A 42 -14.29 9.52 -2.56
CA GLU A 42 -15.74 9.55 -2.72
C GLU A 42 -16.18 8.86 -4.01
N ASP A 43 -15.48 9.15 -5.13
CA ASP A 43 -15.77 8.53 -6.42
C ASP A 43 -15.50 7.01 -6.38
N ALA A 44 -14.42 6.57 -5.73
CA ALA A 44 -14.13 5.15 -5.54
C ALA A 44 -15.22 4.46 -4.71
N GLN A 45 -15.70 5.12 -3.65
CA GLN A 45 -16.78 4.60 -2.82
C GLN A 45 -18.10 4.52 -3.60
N ALA A 46 -18.45 5.58 -4.33
CA ALA A 46 -19.65 5.62 -5.15
C ALA A 46 -19.60 4.54 -6.24
N GLY A 47 -18.50 4.46 -7.00
CA GLY A 47 -18.35 3.52 -8.10
C GLY A 47 -18.35 2.05 -7.66
N ILE A 48 -17.70 1.71 -6.54
CA ILE A 48 -17.74 0.34 -5.98
C ILE A 48 -19.15 0.01 -5.44
N ASN A 49 -19.80 0.95 -4.74
CA ASN A 49 -21.14 0.70 -4.19
C ASN A 49 -22.22 0.58 -5.27
N SER A 50 -22.13 1.36 -6.34
CA SER A 50 -23.04 1.26 -7.49
C SER A 50 -22.75 0.07 -8.39
N GLY A 51 -21.53 -0.48 -8.34
CA GLY A 51 -21.07 -1.55 -9.24
C GLY A 51 -20.58 -1.02 -10.60
N GLU A 52 -20.44 0.29 -10.77
CA GLU A 52 -19.82 0.90 -11.97
C GLU A 52 -18.31 0.58 -12.02
N LEU A 53 -17.68 0.50 -10.87
CA LEU A 53 -16.31 0.02 -10.75
C LEU A 53 -16.31 -1.44 -10.32
N ALA A 54 -15.69 -2.29 -11.14
CA ALA A 54 -15.46 -3.68 -10.79
C ALA A 54 -14.49 -3.81 -9.62
N PHE A 55 -13.37 -3.08 -9.70
CA PHE A 55 -12.29 -3.13 -8.71
C PHE A 55 -11.72 -1.73 -8.47
N CYS A 56 -11.10 -1.55 -7.30
CA CYS A 56 -10.31 -0.36 -6.96
C CYS A 56 -9.11 -0.73 -6.10
N GLY A 57 -7.97 -0.07 -6.31
CA GLY A 57 -6.78 -0.24 -5.48
C GLY A 57 -6.76 0.73 -4.30
N GLY A 58 -6.59 0.21 -3.08
CA GLY A 58 -6.46 1.02 -1.86
C GLY A 58 -7.76 1.20 -1.07
N ASN A 59 -7.82 2.26 -0.25
CA ASN A 59 -8.93 2.61 0.63
C ASN A 59 -9.06 1.70 1.88
N HIS A 60 -8.36 2.04 2.97
CA HIS A 60 -8.14 1.10 4.08
C HIS A 60 -8.89 1.45 5.37
N VAL A 61 -9.10 2.74 5.67
CA VAL A 61 -9.65 3.19 6.95
C VAL A 61 -11.15 3.51 6.84
N SER A 62 -11.54 4.27 5.81
CA SER A 62 -12.94 4.72 5.64
C SER A 62 -13.94 3.59 5.36
N THR A 63 -13.46 2.43 4.92
CA THR A 63 -14.31 1.26 4.60
C THR A 63 -15.00 0.67 5.83
N TYR A 64 -14.45 0.84 7.02
CA TYR A 64 -15.10 0.39 8.26
C TYR A 64 -16.38 1.19 8.52
N GLY A 65 -16.31 2.52 8.47
CA GLY A 65 -17.49 3.37 8.59
C GLY A 65 -18.52 3.10 7.48
N LEU A 66 -18.08 2.89 6.24
CA LEU A 66 -18.97 2.51 5.14
C LEU A 66 -19.68 1.18 5.42
N ARG A 67 -18.94 0.17 5.90
CA ARG A 67 -19.49 -1.14 6.23
C ARG A 67 -20.53 -1.04 7.35
N ALA A 68 -20.27 -0.26 8.38
CA ALA A 68 -21.22 0.02 9.47
C ALA A 68 -22.55 0.61 8.97
N ARG A 69 -22.49 1.40 7.90
CA ARG A 69 -23.65 2.03 7.24
C ARG A 69 -24.27 1.17 6.13
N GLY A 70 -23.90 -0.12 6.05
CA GLY A 70 -24.53 -1.10 5.15
C GLY A 70 -23.87 -1.26 3.78
N SER A 71 -22.72 -0.62 3.51
CA SER A 71 -21.97 -0.88 2.30
C SER A 71 -21.50 -2.33 2.24
N LYS A 72 -21.55 -2.92 1.05
CA LYS A 72 -21.05 -4.27 0.79
C LYS A 72 -19.60 -4.29 0.31
N TRP A 73 -18.82 -3.27 0.64
CA TRP A 73 -17.41 -3.19 0.34
C TRP A 73 -16.64 -4.34 0.96
N VAL A 74 -15.79 -5.01 0.14
CA VAL A 74 -14.91 -6.09 0.59
C VAL A 74 -13.54 -5.99 -0.07
N TYR A 75 -12.54 -6.61 0.56
CA TYR A 75 -11.19 -6.79 0.02
C TYR A 75 -11.00 -8.23 -0.45
N LEU A 76 -10.46 -8.38 -1.66
CA LEU A 76 -10.15 -9.69 -2.25
C LEU A 76 -8.72 -10.17 -1.93
N GLY A 77 -7.85 -9.27 -1.55
CA GLY A 77 -6.46 -9.57 -1.26
C GLY A 77 -5.64 -8.33 -0.93
N GLN A 78 -4.43 -8.57 -0.44
CA GLN A 78 -3.49 -7.56 0.03
C GLN A 78 -2.10 -7.80 -0.55
N THR A 79 -1.54 -6.83 -1.25
CA THR A 79 -0.23 -6.98 -1.87
C THR A 79 0.93 -6.74 -0.92
N VAL A 80 0.76 -5.92 0.12
CA VAL A 80 1.80 -5.56 1.10
C VAL A 80 1.19 -5.47 2.50
N ASN A 81 1.68 -6.28 3.43
CA ASN A 81 1.19 -6.33 4.81
C ASN A 81 2.03 -5.51 5.81
N ASN A 82 3.07 -4.83 5.34
CA ASN A 82 3.97 -4.07 6.20
C ASN A 82 4.27 -2.71 5.60
N VAL A 83 4.25 -1.67 6.43
CA VAL A 83 4.73 -0.35 6.05
C VAL A 83 6.20 -0.25 6.37
N TYR A 84 6.99 0.09 5.35
CA TYR A 84 8.42 0.30 5.44
C TYR A 84 8.72 1.77 5.22
N HIS A 85 9.11 2.45 6.29
CA HIS A 85 9.57 3.82 6.25
C HIS A 85 10.95 3.93 6.88
N SER A 86 11.70 4.95 6.52
CA SER A 86 12.88 5.39 7.27
C SER A 86 12.55 6.71 7.95
N LEU A 87 13.11 6.93 9.14
CA LEU A 87 13.06 8.22 9.79
C LEU A 87 14.20 9.08 9.27
N VAL A 88 13.86 10.20 8.64
CA VAL A 88 14.84 11.16 8.10
C VAL A 88 14.95 12.35 9.05
N VAL A 89 16.18 12.70 9.37
CA VAL A 89 16.53 13.79 10.29
C VAL A 89 17.77 14.54 9.79
N ARG A 90 18.01 15.74 10.29
CA ARG A 90 19.29 16.43 10.05
C ARG A 90 20.42 15.73 10.83
N PRO A 91 21.65 15.69 10.30
CA PRO A 91 22.79 15.04 10.97
C PRO A 91 23.08 15.61 12.37
N ASP A 92 22.85 16.91 12.56
CA ASP A 92 23.09 17.68 13.78
C ASP A 92 21.89 17.71 14.75
N SER A 93 20.80 17.03 14.42
CA SER A 93 19.53 17.07 15.18
C SER A 93 19.59 16.43 16.57
N GLY A 94 20.61 15.63 16.85
CA GLY A 94 20.68 14.80 18.06
C GLY A 94 19.73 13.59 18.07
N ILE A 95 18.91 13.43 17.02
CA ILE A 95 17.96 12.31 16.91
C ILE A 95 18.70 11.07 16.39
N ASN A 96 18.66 9.98 17.15
CA ASN A 96 19.30 8.69 16.82
C ASN A 96 18.31 7.54 16.75
N SER A 97 17.12 7.74 17.31
CA SER A 97 16.06 6.74 17.34
C SER A 97 14.69 7.40 17.26
N VAL A 98 13.67 6.58 17.06
CA VAL A 98 12.27 7.05 17.07
C VAL A 98 11.86 7.66 18.41
N ARG A 99 12.46 7.21 19.53
CA ARG A 99 12.14 7.72 20.87
C ARG A 99 12.60 9.18 21.06
N ASP A 100 13.59 9.62 20.31
CA ASP A 100 14.13 10.98 20.38
C ASP A 100 13.21 12.02 19.69
N ILE A 101 12.10 11.58 19.10
CA ILE A 101 11.06 12.47 18.57
C ILE A 101 10.28 13.17 19.68
N ARG A 102 10.39 12.72 20.93
CA ARG A 102 9.72 13.40 22.06
C ARG A 102 10.07 14.88 22.12
N GLY A 103 9.05 15.73 22.11
CA GLY A 103 9.19 17.21 22.11
C GLY A 103 9.65 17.79 20.78
N LYS A 104 9.63 17.03 19.69
CA LYS A 104 10.10 17.46 18.35
C LYS A 104 8.94 17.69 17.40
N LYS A 105 9.25 18.41 16.30
CA LYS A 105 8.32 18.58 15.17
C LYS A 105 8.48 17.45 14.18
N LEU A 106 7.41 16.67 14.01
CA LEU A 106 7.32 15.61 13.03
C LEU A 106 6.54 16.08 11.81
N GLY A 107 7.14 15.98 10.64
CA GLY A 107 6.47 16.31 9.38
C GLY A 107 5.50 15.22 8.95
N GLY A 108 4.33 15.62 8.46
CA GLY A 108 3.32 14.73 7.90
C GLY A 108 2.74 15.25 6.58
N VAL A 109 2.24 14.35 5.76
CA VAL A 109 1.58 14.64 4.48
C VAL A 109 0.34 13.79 4.32
N GLY A 110 -0.75 14.41 3.87
CA GLY A 110 -2.03 13.72 3.68
C GLY A 110 -2.77 13.43 4.98
N SER A 111 -4.06 13.11 4.88
CA SER A 111 -4.90 12.83 6.03
C SER A 111 -4.65 11.46 6.64
N HIS A 112 -4.38 10.46 5.80
CA HIS A 112 -4.26 9.05 6.24
C HIS A 112 -2.84 8.53 6.46
N PRO A 113 -1.79 8.95 5.74
CA PRO A 113 -0.40 8.53 6.01
C PRO A 113 0.07 8.82 7.43
N ILE A 114 -0.51 9.85 8.06
CA ILE A 114 -0.22 10.24 9.43
C ILE A 114 -0.74 9.21 10.44
N LEU A 115 -1.87 8.60 10.15
CA LEU A 115 -2.43 7.57 11.00
C LEU A 115 -1.43 6.45 11.20
N ASN A 116 -0.77 6.01 10.12
CA ASN A 116 0.25 4.96 10.20
C ASN A 116 1.44 5.37 11.09
N ASN A 117 1.88 6.63 10.98
CA ASN A 117 2.94 7.15 11.85
C ASN A 117 2.47 7.26 13.31
N TRP A 118 1.23 7.67 13.53
CA TRP A 118 0.63 7.74 14.87
C TRP A 118 0.66 6.39 15.56
N LEU A 119 0.17 5.33 14.94
CA LEU A 119 0.15 4.00 15.55
C LEU A 119 1.57 3.49 15.82
N TYR A 120 2.49 3.69 14.88
CA TYR A 120 3.89 3.33 15.02
C TYR A 120 4.53 3.97 16.25
N LEU A 121 4.32 5.27 16.43
CA LEU A 121 4.83 6.05 17.55
C LEU A 121 4.13 5.66 18.86
N LYS A 122 2.82 5.48 18.84
CA LYS A 122 2.03 5.07 20.01
C LYS A 122 2.49 3.73 20.57
N GLN A 123 2.77 2.75 19.72
CA GLN A 123 3.32 1.45 20.11
C GLN A 123 4.72 1.57 20.75
N ARG A 124 5.42 2.70 20.55
CA ARG A 124 6.74 3.00 21.15
C ARG A 124 6.69 4.02 22.28
N GLY A 125 5.48 4.27 22.80
CA GLY A 125 5.25 5.11 23.97
C GLY A 125 5.24 6.62 23.69
N LEU A 126 5.07 7.02 22.42
CA LEU A 126 4.91 8.41 22.00
C LEU A 126 3.48 8.63 21.47
N ASP A 127 2.70 9.46 22.14
CA ASP A 127 1.33 9.71 21.76
C ASP A 127 1.12 11.20 21.43
N GLN A 128 0.67 11.47 20.22
CA GLN A 128 0.33 12.81 19.76
C GLN A 128 -0.77 13.45 20.63
N ASP A 129 -1.75 12.65 21.04
CA ASP A 129 -2.90 13.15 21.82
C ASP A 129 -2.49 13.58 23.24
N ARG A 130 -1.32 13.12 23.71
CA ARG A 130 -0.68 13.58 24.96
C ARG A 130 0.32 14.71 24.77
N GLY A 131 0.52 15.18 23.54
CA GLY A 131 1.49 16.20 23.22
C GLY A 131 2.95 15.71 23.25
N ASP A 132 3.18 14.39 23.11
CA ASP A 132 4.54 13.86 23.13
C ASP A 132 5.40 14.36 21.96
N TYR A 133 4.77 14.84 20.88
CA TYR A 133 5.42 15.49 19.72
C TYR A 133 4.42 16.41 19.01
N GLU A 134 4.94 17.39 18.26
CA GLU A 134 4.15 18.28 17.42
C GLU A 134 4.09 17.72 15.99
N LEU A 135 2.88 17.49 15.47
CA LEU A 135 2.70 17.10 14.09
C LEU A 135 2.50 18.34 13.21
N VAL A 136 3.41 18.56 12.26
CA VAL A 136 3.37 19.66 11.30
C VAL A 136 2.98 19.11 9.94
N MET A 137 1.77 19.48 9.50
CA MET A 137 1.22 19.00 8.25
C MET A 137 1.71 19.80 7.06
N GLN A 138 2.09 19.11 6.00
CA GLN A 138 2.18 19.70 4.69
C GLN A 138 0.75 19.99 4.22
N GLU A 139 0.46 21.25 3.81
CA GLU A 139 -0.87 21.61 3.31
C GLU A 139 -1.30 20.66 2.20
N GLU A 140 -2.45 20.06 2.37
CA GLU A 140 -2.99 19.08 1.45
C GLU A 140 -3.55 19.77 0.20
N TYR A 141 -3.20 19.18 -0.93
CA TYR A 141 -4.00 19.25 -2.12
C TYR A 141 -5.41 18.72 -1.82
N LYS A 142 -6.42 19.59 -1.84
CA LYS A 142 -7.83 19.18 -1.72
C LYS A 142 -8.29 18.65 -3.08
N PRO A 143 -8.60 17.35 -3.21
CA PRO A 143 -9.25 16.82 -4.42
C PRO A 143 -10.52 17.64 -4.72
N GLY A 144 -10.70 18.05 -5.97
CA GLY A 144 -11.85 18.85 -6.37
C GLY A 144 -11.64 20.37 -6.39
N THR A 145 -10.49 20.89 -5.95
CA THR A 145 -10.15 22.32 -6.05
C THR A 145 -9.19 22.63 -7.21
N MET A 146 -8.74 21.60 -7.97
CA MET A 146 -7.90 21.83 -9.15
C MET A 146 -8.70 22.05 -10.40
N ASP A 147 -8.28 23.06 -11.14
CA ASP A 147 -8.57 23.15 -12.56
C ASP A 147 -7.95 21.92 -13.26
N PRO A 148 -8.73 21.07 -13.95
CA PRO A 148 -8.22 19.89 -14.64
C PRO A 148 -7.18 20.22 -15.72
N THR A 149 -7.02 21.49 -16.06
CA THR A 149 -6.03 22.00 -17.03
C THR A 149 -4.72 22.43 -16.37
N GLU A 150 -4.66 22.54 -15.03
CA GLU A 150 -3.42 22.84 -14.32
C GLU A 150 -2.62 21.56 -14.01
N PRO A 151 -1.29 21.57 -14.27
CA PRO A 151 -0.44 20.45 -13.89
C PRO A 151 -0.50 20.25 -12.36
N GLU A 152 -0.69 19.00 -11.94
CA GLU A 152 -0.74 18.59 -10.53
C GLU A 152 0.42 19.25 -9.77
N LYS A 153 0.11 20.18 -8.86
CA LYS A 153 1.10 20.89 -8.07
C LYS A 153 1.75 19.88 -7.14
N LYS A 154 2.87 19.29 -7.57
CA LYS A 154 3.61 18.30 -6.79
C LYS A 154 4.14 18.98 -5.54
N LEU A 155 3.60 18.62 -4.39
CA LEU A 155 4.18 19.03 -3.12
C LEU A 155 5.64 18.53 -3.06
N PRO A 156 6.59 19.36 -2.57
CA PRO A 156 7.96 18.91 -2.42
C PRO A 156 8.00 17.70 -1.48
N PRO A 157 8.87 16.71 -1.73
CA PRO A 157 9.04 15.57 -0.84
C PRO A 157 9.24 16.01 0.60
N LEU A 158 8.64 15.32 1.55
CA LEU A 158 8.62 15.72 2.96
C LEU A 158 10.03 15.86 3.59
N TRP A 159 11.02 15.10 3.07
CA TRP A 159 12.40 15.22 3.51
C TRP A 159 13.04 16.61 3.20
N HIS A 160 12.49 17.38 2.24
CA HIS A 160 12.90 18.77 2.04
C HIS A 160 12.60 19.64 3.26
N TRP A 161 11.46 19.39 3.92
CA TRP A 161 11.11 20.11 5.15
C TRP A 161 12.07 19.82 6.30
N VAL A 162 12.60 18.61 6.38
CA VAL A 162 13.66 18.23 7.32
C VAL A 162 14.93 18.97 6.98
N ARG A 163 15.36 18.96 5.70
CA ARG A 163 16.54 19.65 5.21
C ARG A 163 16.47 21.15 5.51
N ASP A 164 15.32 21.75 5.24
CA ASP A 164 15.10 23.19 5.35
C ASP A 164 14.77 23.63 6.81
N GLY A 165 14.81 22.71 7.78
CA GLY A 165 14.59 22.99 9.20
C GLY A 165 13.15 23.34 9.58
N LYS A 166 12.16 23.10 8.72
CA LYS A 166 10.76 23.32 9.02
C LYS A 166 10.20 22.31 10.02
N VAL A 167 10.75 21.09 9.99
CA VAL A 167 10.49 20.02 10.93
C VAL A 167 11.78 19.35 11.36
N ASP A 168 11.78 18.68 12.50
CA ASP A 168 12.97 17.99 13.03
C ASP A 168 13.16 16.61 12.41
N ALA A 169 12.04 15.94 12.09
CA ALA A 169 12.02 14.59 11.56
C ALA A 169 10.85 14.37 10.60
N ALA A 170 10.98 13.37 9.73
CA ALA A 170 9.88 12.89 8.91
C ALA A 170 10.07 11.39 8.59
N PHE A 171 8.97 10.64 8.56
CA PHE A 171 8.97 9.30 7.99
C PHE A 171 8.81 9.38 6.48
N VAL A 172 9.70 8.73 5.75
CA VAL A 172 9.66 8.67 4.30
C VAL A 172 9.91 7.25 3.80
N GLY A 173 9.18 6.87 2.76
CA GLY A 173 9.38 5.60 2.07
C GLY A 173 10.44 5.68 0.97
N MET A 174 10.76 4.56 0.36
CA MET A 174 11.58 4.49 -0.85
C MET A 174 10.81 5.06 -2.06
N PRO A 175 11.46 5.73 -3.01
CA PRO A 175 12.90 6.04 -3.07
C PRO A 175 13.30 7.34 -2.33
N SER A 176 12.35 8.04 -1.69
CA SER A 176 12.60 9.35 -1.05
C SER A 176 13.68 9.30 0.04
N SER A 177 13.80 8.20 0.78
CA SER A 177 14.86 8.02 1.78
C SER A 177 16.26 7.99 1.15
N LEU A 178 16.41 7.44 -0.05
CA LEU A 178 17.69 7.46 -0.78
C LEU A 178 18.06 8.87 -1.23
N PHE A 179 17.08 9.63 -1.72
CA PHE A 179 17.32 11.02 -2.12
C PHE A 179 17.66 11.90 -0.91
N ALA A 180 17.00 11.68 0.22
CA ALA A 180 17.32 12.35 1.47
C ALA A 180 18.76 12.06 1.92
N LYS A 181 19.19 10.79 1.85
CA LYS A 181 20.56 10.38 2.16
C LYS A 181 21.57 11.01 1.20
N ALA A 182 21.29 11.02 -0.10
CA ALA A 182 22.13 11.67 -1.11
C ALA A 182 22.24 13.20 -0.91
N ALA A 183 21.19 13.81 -0.33
CA ALA A 183 21.19 15.24 0.04
C ALA A 183 21.89 15.53 1.38
N GLY A 184 22.55 14.54 1.99
CA GLY A 184 23.33 14.70 3.24
C GLY A 184 22.52 14.57 4.53
N LEU A 185 21.23 14.14 4.46
CA LEU A 185 20.44 13.88 5.64
C LEU A 185 20.78 12.52 6.25
N LYS A 186 20.60 12.41 7.55
CA LYS A 186 20.69 11.15 8.29
C LYS A 186 19.40 10.36 8.09
N VAL A 187 19.53 9.13 7.67
CA VAL A 187 18.44 8.18 7.47
C VAL A 187 18.57 7.08 8.52
N ILE A 188 17.58 6.94 9.35
CA ILE A 188 17.50 5.95 10.44
C ILE A 188 16.50 4.88 9.98
N ASP A 189 16.97 3.67 9.85
CA ASP A 189 16.11 2.53 9.56
C ASP A 189 15.23 2.22 10.77
N VAL A 190 13.96 2.01 10.52
CA VAL A 190 12.97 1.68 11.54
C VAL A 190 12.34 0.33 11.25
N GLU A 191 11.91 -0.36 12.30
CA GLU A 191 11.22 -1.64 12.13
C GLU A 191 9.94 -1.47 11.32
N PRO A 192 9.60 -2.43 10.45
CA PRO A 192 8.33 -2.40 9.71
C PRO A 192 7.14 -2.38 10.67
N LEU A 193 6.10 -1.67 10.30
CA LEU A 193 4.81 -1.72 10.97
C LEU A 193 3.90 -2.66 10.19
N PRO A 194 3.45 -3.79 10.77
CA PRO A 194 2.37 -4.57 10.17
C PRO A 194 1.13 -3.69 9.99
N MET A 195 0.72 -3.46 8.74
CA MET A 195 -0.36 -2.55 8.40
C MET A 195 -0.92 -2.88 7.03
N ILE A 196 -2.23 -2.88 6.91
CA ILE A 196 -2.89 -2.91 5.61
C ILE A 196 -2.67 -1.57 4.94
N GLN A 197 -1.85 -1.58 3.89
CA GLN A 197 -1.53 -0.39 3.11
C GLN A 197 -1.25 -0.77 1.65
N PHE A 198 -1.12 0.22 0.77
CA PHE A 198 -0.92 0.02 -0.67
C PHE A 198 -2.10 -0.69 -1.34
N SER A 199 -1.81 -1.62 -2.22
CA SER A 199 -2.83 -2.22 -3.08
C SER A 199 -3.61 -3.31 -2.36
N SER A 200 -4.56 -2.92 -1.49
CA SER A 200 -5.70 -3.78 -1.21
C SER A 200 -6.59 -3.81 -2.44
N ILE A 201 -7.01 -4.97 -2.87
CA ILE A 201 -7.92 -5.10 -3.99
C ILE A 201 -9.34 -5.04 -3.47
N SER A 202 -10.00 -3.92 -3.71
CA SER A 202 -11.36 -3.65 -3.24
C SER A 202 -12.38 -3.92 -4.31
N THR A 203 -13.55 -4.39 -3.90
CA THR A 203 -14.74 -4.60 -4.74
C THR A 203 -16.01 -4.57 -3.88
N ASN A 204 -17.15 -4.88 -4.50
CA ASN A 204 -18.44 -5.06 -3.84
C ASN A 204 -18.79 -6.54 -3.74
N LEU A 205 -19.34 -6.98 -2.60
CA LEU A 205 -19.71 -8.38 -2.38
C LEU A 205 -20.74 -8.87 -3.42
N ASP A 206 -21.75 -8.05 -3.75
CA ASP A 206 -22.73 -8.41 -4.79
C ASP A 206 -22.09 -8.56 -6.17
N PHE A 207 -21.00 -7.81 -6.44
CA PHE A 207 -20.22 -7.97 -7.67
C PHE A 207 -19.49 -9.31 -7.67
N VAL A 208 -18.87 -9.69 -6.56
CA VAL A 208 -18.19 -10.98 -6.41
C VAL A 208 -19.17 -12.14 -6.66
N GLU A 209 -20.37 -12.06 -6.09
CA GLU A 209 -21.40 -13.10 -6.23
C GLU A 209 -21.94 -13.19 -7.66
N ARG A 210 -22.13 -12.07 -8.35
CA ARG A 210 -22.66 -12.04 -9.72
C ARG A 210 -21.61 -12.34 -10.80
N HIS A 211 -20.33 -12.09 -10.53
CA HIS A 211 -19.24 -12.18 -11.51
C HIS A 211 -18.03 -12.99 -11.00
N PRO A 212 -18.24 -14.19 -10.40
CA PRO A 212 -17.15 -14.94 -9.77
C PRO A 212 -16.02 -15.31 -10.74
N ASP A 213 -16.36 -15.60 -12.01
CA ASP A 213 -15.37 -15.92 -13.05
C ASP A 213 -14.51 -14.73 -13.42
N LEU A 214 -15.08 -13.52 -13.46
CA LEU A 214 -14.34 -12.29 -13.73
C LEU A 214 -13.37 -11.98 -12.58
N VAL A 215 -13.85 -12.11 -11.33
CA VAL A 215 -13.02 -11.94 -10.13
C VAL A 215 -11.86 -12.93 -10.14
N GLU A 216 -12.11 -14.20 -10.44
CA GLU A 216 -11.04 -15.20 -10.48
C GLU A 216 -10.01 -14.89 -11.58
N ARG A 217 -10.44 -14.56 -12.81
CA ARG A 217 -9.54 -14.20 -13.91
C ARG A 217 -8.70 -12.97 -13.58
N PHE A 218 -9.32 -11.95 -12.95
CA PHE A 218 -8.62 -10.75 -12.51
C PHE A 218 -7.55 -11.07 -11.45
N MET A 219 -7.90 -11.88 -10.44
CA MET A 219 -6.98 -12.29 -9.39
C MET A 219 -5.85 -13.18 -9.91
N LYS A 220 -6.14 -14.09 -10.87
CA LYS A 220 -5.11 -14.89 -11.55
C LYS A 220 -4.09 -14.01 -12.25
N GLY A 221 -4.55 -13.03 -13.03
CA GLY A 221 -3.66 -12.09 -13.72
C GLY A 221 -2.79 -11.28 -12.74
N LEU A 222 -3.37 -10.81 -11.64
CA LEU A 222 -2.62 -10.08 -10.62
C LEU A 222 -1.55 -10.96 -9.94
N LEU A 223 -1.90 -12.19 -9.58
CA LEU A 223 -0.95 -13.16 -8.99
C LEU A 223 0.17 -13.55 -9.97
N GLU A 224 -0.14 -13.77 -11.25
CA GLU A 224 0.88 -14.02 -12.29
C GLU A 224 1.80 -12.80 -12.46
N GLY A 225 1.25 -11.58 -12.44
CA GLY A 225 2.04 -10.36 -12.52
C GLY A 225 2.96 -10.17 -11.30
N ILE A 226 2.48 -10.51 -10.10
CA ILE A 226 3.30 -10.53 -8.88
C ILE A 226 4.42 -11.58 -9.00
N ALA A 227 4.10 -12.78 -9.47
CA ALA A 227 5.10 -13.82 -9.69
C ALA A 227 6.14 -13.39 -10.74
N PHE A 228 5.70 -12.75 -11.83
CA PHE A 228 6.61 -12.17 -12.82
C PHE A 228 7.53 -11.11 -12.18
N PHE A 229 6.97 -10.20 -11.38
CA PHE A 229 7.74 -9.17 -10.66
C PHE A 229 8.85 -9.80 -9.82
N LYS A 230 8.53 -10.86 -9.07
CA LYS A 230 9.46 -11.54 -8.16
C LYS A 230 10.47 -12.45 -8.87
N THR A 231 10.05 -13.13 -9.93
CA THR A 231 10.88 -14.17 -10.60
C THR A 231 11.62 -13.68 -11.83
N ARG A 232 11.29 -12.46 -12.33
CA ARG A 232 11.89 -11.87 -13.53
C ARG A 232 12.40 -10.45 -13.25
N PRO A 233 13.29 -10.26 -12.25
CA PRO A 233 13.70 -8.94 -11.77
C PRO A 233 14.23 -8.02 -12.88
N ASP A 234 15.06 -8.53 -13.81
CA ASP A 234 15.62 -7.72 -14.89
C ASP A 234 14.53 -7.12 -15.79
N LYS A 235 13.51 -7.93 -16.14
CA LYS A 235 12.39 -7.48 -16.97
C LYS A 235 11.47 -6.52 -16.20
N ALA A 236 11.23 -6.78 -14.92
CA ALA A 236 10.46 -5.88 -14.08
C ALA A 236 11.16 -4.50 -13.92
N ILE A 237 12.48 -4.50 -13.70
CA ILE A 237 13.30 -3.29 -13.64
C ILE A 237 13.26 -2.51 -14.96
N GLU A 238 13.32 -3.21 -16.11
CA GLU A 238 13.21 -2.58 -17.43
C GLU A 238 11.87 -1.89 -17.62
N ILE A 239 10.77 -2.54 -17.25
CA ILE A 239 9.42 -1.96 -17.30
C ILE A 239 9.35 -0.71 -16.39
N ILE A 240 9.78 -0.82 -15.13
CA ILE A 240 9.79 0.29 -14.17
C ILE A 240 10.59 1.45 -14.75
N GLN A 241 11.82 1.22 -15.20
CA GLN A 241 12.65 2.25 -15.78
C GLN A 241 11.96 2.95 -16.95
N ARG A 242 11.44 2.18 -17.92
CA ARG A 242 10.79 2.72 -19.13
C ARG A 242 9.60 3.60 -18.80
N ARG A 243 8.77 3.21 -17.84
CA ARG A 243 7.58 3.97 -17.42
C ARG A 243 7.95 5.31 -16.77
N TYR A 244 9.02 5.35 -16.00
CA TYR A 244 9.45 6.56 -15.29
C TYR A 244 10.51 7.39 -16.02
N THR A 245 11.19 6.85 -17.03
CA THR A 245 12.22 7.59 -17.81
C THR A 245 11.60 8.68 -18.68
N LYS A 246 10.39 8.49 -19.23
CA LYS A 246 9.71 9.50 -20.05
C LYS A 246 9.49 10.82 -19.31
N ALA A 247 9.47 10.77 -17.97
CA ALA A 247 9.38 11.93 -17.10
C ALA A 247 10.77 12.41 -16.59
N GLY A 248 11.89 11.83 -17.09
CA GLY A 248 13.25 12.15 -16.61
C GLY A 248 13.50 11.74 -15.15
N GLN A 249 12.71 10.83 -14.60
CA GLN A 249 12.58 10.65 -13.16
C GLN A 249 13.36 9.46 -12.59
N MET A 250 13.86 8.50 -13.41
CA MET A 250 14.44 7.29 -12.85
C MET A 250 15.58 6.70 -13.70
N THR A 251 16.75 6.53 -13.11
CA THR A 251 17.85 5.76 -13.69
C THR A 251 17.62 4.26 -13.52
N ARG A 252 18.37 3.40 -14.26
CA ARG A 252 18.29 1.94 -14.08
C ARG A 252 18.64 1.51 -12.65
N GLU A 253 19.61 2.16 -12.03
CA GLU A 253 19.98 1.88 -10.65
C GLU A 253 18.84 2.22 -9.67
N GLN A 254 18.18 3.37 -9.85
CA GLN A 254 17.01 3.77 -9.08
C GLN A 254 15.83 2.80 -9.30
N ALA A 255 15.61 2.34 -10.54
CA ALA A 255 14.59 1.36 -10.84
C ALA A 255 14.91 0.01 -10.16
N ALA A 256 16.17 -0.42 -10.16
CA ALA A 256 16.61 -1.63 -9.47
C ALA A 256 16.45 -1.54 -7.95
N LEU A 257 16.74 -0.38 -7.35
CA LEU A 257 16.51 -0.14 -5.92
C LEU A 257 15.01 -0.17 -5.60
N THR A 258 14.20 0.48 -6.42
CA THR A 258 12.74 0.49 -6.27
C THR A 258 12.15 -0.92 -6.37
N HIS A 259 12.60 -1.69 -7.35
CA HIS A 259 12.21 -3.10 -7.50
C HIS A 259 12.55 -3.90 -6.24
N ARG A 260 13.82 -3.88 -5.78
CA ARG A 260 14.25 -4.63 -4.59
C ARG A 260 13.46 -4.25 -3.35
N SER A 261 13.21 -2.96 -3.17
CA SER A 261 12.43 -2.47 -2.02
C SER A 261 11.00 -3.00 -2.04
N LEU A 262 10.33 -2.97 -3.19
CA LEU A 262 8.97 -3.49 -3.29
C LEU A 262 8.95 -5.03 -3.21
N ASP A 263 9.89 -5.70 -3.85
CA ASP A 263 10.00 -7.17 -3.84
C ASP A 263 10.14 -7.73 -2.42
N SER A 264 10.91 -7.05 -1.57
CA SER A 264 11.15 -7.48 -0.17
C SER A 264 9.88 -7.48 0.70
N VAL A 265 8.83 -6.76 0.28
CA VAL A 265 7.59 -6.60 1.06
C VAL A 265 6.35 -7.11 0.34
N LEU A 266 6.50 -7.44 -0.95
CA LEU A 266 5.40 -7.87 -1.80
C LEU A 266 4.97 -9.30 -1.48
N GLU A 267 3.71 -9.47 -1.13
CA GLU A 267 3.13 -10.76 -0.75
C GLU A 267 2.88 -11.65 -1.98
N ALA A 268 3.52 -12.81 -2.00
CA ALA A 268 3.39 -13.74 -3.12
C ALA A 268 1.97 -14.31 -3.27
N LYS A 269 1.27 -14.51 -2.16
CA LYS A 269 -0.08 -15.08 -2.12
C LYS A 269 -1.18 -14.07 -1.87
N MET A 270 -0.85 -12.82 -1.60
CA MET A 270 -1.78 -11.73 -1.34
C MET A 270 -2.73 -11.95 -0.14
N PHE A 271 -2.42 -12.82 0.79
CA PHE A 271 -3.22 -12.95 2.01
C PHE A 271 -2.90 -11.81 3.00
N PRO A 272 -3.93 -11.20 3.61
CA PRO A 272 -3.71 -10.24 4.68
C PRO A 272 -3.23 -10.95 5.95
N THR A 273 -2.35 -10.31 6.72
CA THR A 273 -1.98 -10.81 8.04
C THR A 273 -2.91 -10.27 9.12
N MET A 274 -3.21 -11.11 10.13
CA MET A 274 -4.09 -10.71 11.25
C MET A 274 -3.58 -9.47 11.97
N LYS A 275 -2.25 -9.35 12.15
CA LYS A 275 -1.65 -8.20 12.81
C LYS A 275 -1.82 -6.91 12.00
N ALA A 276 -1.70 -6.99 10.67
CA ALA A 276 -1.93 -5.85 9.80
C ALA A 276 -3.41 -5.42 9.80
N ILE A 277 -4.34 -6.38 9.80
CA ILE A 277 -5.78 -6.11 9.95
C ILE A 277 -6.07 -5.44 11.29
N ALA A 278 -5.54 -5.98 12.40
CA ALA A 278 -5.75 -5.41 13.72
C ALA A 278 -5.22 -3.98 13.83
N ASN A 279 -4.07 -3.70 13.23
CA ASN A 279 -3.47 -2.38 13.25
C ASN A 279 -4.28 -1.36 12.43
N VAL A 280 -4.70 -1.70 11.20
CA VAL A 280 -5.54 -0.78 10.41
C VAL A 280 -6.90 -0.57 11.05
N TYR A 281 -7.42 -1.55 11.76
CA TYR A 281 -8.67 -1.41 12.52
C TYR A 281 -8.53 -0.40 13.67
N GLN A 282 -7.38 -0.35 14.36
CA GLN A 282 -7.12 0.69 15.35
C GLN A 282 -7.10 2.10 14.74
N GLU A 283 -6.57 2.24 13.53
CA GLU A 283 -6.63 3.49 12.78
C GLU A 283 -8.09 3.85 12.43
N ALA A 284 -8.89 2.86 12.03
CA ALA A 284 -10.30 3.08 11.74
C ALA A 284 -11.08 3.52 12.99
N LEU A 285 -10.85 2.89 14.13
CA LEU A 285 -11.44 3.26 15.43
C LEU A 285 -11.04 4.68 15.86
N ARG A 286 -9.84 5.15 15.53
CA ARG A 286 -9.43 6.52 15.80
C ARG A 286 -10.15 7.52 14.88
N HIS A 287 -10.32 7.15 13.61
CA HIS A 287 -10.90 8.01 12.59
C HIS A 287 -12.44 8.13 12.73
N ASP A 288 -13.10 7.04 12.99
CA ASP A 288 -14.57 6.92 13.07
C ASP A 288 -14.93 5.91 14.17
N PRO A 289 -14.81 6.32 15.46
CA PRO A 289 -14.91 5.40 16.58
C PRO A 289 -16.28 4.73 16.69
N ASP A 290 -17.35 5.46 16.42
CA ASP A 290 -18.72 4.98 16.62
C ASP A 290 -19.12 3.94 15.57
N ASP A 291 -18.83 4.22 14.30
CA ASP A 291 -19.17 3.30 13.20
C ASP A 291 -18.16 2.16 13.11
N ALA A 292 -16.86 2.42 13.20
CA ALA A 292 -15.86 1.38 13.11
C ALA A 292 -16.01 0.31 14.21
N ALA A 293 -16.38 0.70 15.44
CA ALA A 293 -16.61 -0.23 16.56
C ALA A 293 -17.75 -1.23 16.31
N ARG A 294 -18.64 -0.95 15.37
CA ARG A 294 -19.77 -1.81 15.02
C ARG A 294 -19.43 -2.89 13.97
N VAL A 295 -18.19 -2.86 13.44
CA VAL A 295 -17.75 -3.74 12.36
C VAL A 295 -16.73 -4.74 12.86
N ASN A 296 -16.96 -6.00 12.59
CA ASN A 296 -15.92 -7.00 12.72
C ASN A 296 -14.91 -6.83 11.56
N PRO A 297 -13.64 -6.51 11.83
CA PRO A 297 -12.65 -6.24 10.79
C PRO A 297 -12.45 -7.41 9.82
N MET A 298 -12.73 -8.66 10.23
CA MET A 298 -12.62 -9.84 9.39
C MET A 298 -13.69 -9.91 8.32
N GLU A 299 -14.85 -9.30 8.51
CA GLU A 299 -15.95 -9.30 7.55
C GLU A 299 -15.67 -8.48 6.28
N LEU A 300 -14.64 -7.64 6.32
CA LEU A 300 -14.18 -6.89 5.15
C LEU A 300 -13.37 -7.76 4.17
N TRP A 301 -12.93 -8.96 4.56
CA TRP A 301 -12.00 -9.78 3.78
C TRP A 301 -12.71 -10.97 3.13
N ASN A 302 -12.93 -10.88 1.82
CA ASN A 302 -13.41 -11.99 1.00
C ASN A 302 -12.24 -12.62 0.24
N VAL A 303 -11.43 -13.43 0.93
CA VAL A 303 -10.26 -14.10 0.36
C VAL A 303 -10.57 -15.48 -0.23
N HIS A 304 -11.85 -15.79 -0.45
CA HIS A 304 -12.28 -17.09 -0.96
C HIS A 304 -11.61 -17.46 -2.29
N HIS A 305 -11.53 -16.50 -3.22
CA HIS A 305 -10.89 -16.74 -4.51
C HIS A 305 -9.38 -17.02 -4.36
N LEU A 306 -8.68 -16.29 -3.50
CA LEU A 306 -7.26 -16.56 -3.19
C LEU A 306 -7.09 -17.97 -2.60
N ARG A 307 -7.92 -18.32 -1.63
CA ARG A 307 -7.87 -19.62 -0.99
C ARG A 307 -8.08 -20.75 -2.00
N ARG A 308 -9.08 -20.64 -2.85
CA ARG A 308 -9.35 -21.63 -3.90
C ARG A 308 -8.16 -21.77 -4.87
N LEU A 309 -7.56 -20.67 -5.30
CA LEU A 309 -6.40 -20.69 -6.17
C LEU A 309 -5.15 -21.30 -5.49
N ASP A 310 -4.99 -21.06 -4.20
CA ASP A 310 -3.91 -21.66 -3.41
C ASP A 310 -4.11 -23.16 -3.22
N ASP A 311 -5.30 -23.59 -2.82
CA ASP A 311 -5.66 -25.00 -2.64
C ASP A 311 -5.56 -25.82 -3.94
N GLN A 312 -5.79 -25.19 -5.09
CA GLN A 312 -5.58 -25.79 -6.43
C GLN A 312 -4.13 -25.86 -6.87
N GLY A 313 -3.20 -25.31 -6.08
CA GLY A 313 -1.78 -25.24 -6.42
C GLY A 313 -1.45 -24.21 -7.50
N PHE A 314 -2.40 -23.36 -7.92
CA PHE A 314 -2.17 -22.34 -8.95
C PHE A 314 -1.05 -21.39 -8.54
N ILE A 315 -1.16 -20.82 -7.31
CA ILE A 315 -0.16 -19.85 -6.83
C ILE A 315 1.22 -20.50 -6.71
N ASP A 316 1.28 -21.74 -6.17
CA ASP A 316 2.53 -22.47 -6.03
C ASP A 316 3.17 -22.80 -7.38
N GLY A 317 2.37 -23.12 -8.36
CA GLY A 317 2.82 -23.38 -9.74
C GLY A 317 3.51 -22.17 -10.41
N LEU A 318 3.17 -20.94 -10.02
CA LEU A 318 3.78 -19.72 -10.56
C LEU A 318 5.25 -19.55 -10.21
N TYR A 319 5.67 -20.13 -9.08
CA TYR A 319 7.04 -20.01 -8.56
C TYR A 319 7.94 -21.23 -8.86
N GLY A 320 7.39 -22.34 -9.35
CA GLY A 320 8.12 -23.55 -9.67
C GLY A 320 8.90 -24.11 -8.46
N ASN A 321 10.00 -24.82 -8.71
CA ASN A 321 10.84 -25.42 -7.66
C ASN A 321 11.64 -24.41 -6.79
N GLN A 322 11.53 -23.12 -7.04
CA GLN A 322 12.23 -22.09 -6.23
C GLN A 322 11.63 -21.92 -4.82
N ARG A 323 10.52 -22.57 -4.53
CA ARG A 323 9.77 -22.42 -3.26
C ARG A 323 10.36 -23.12 -2.06
N ALA A 324 11.19 -24.12 -2.24
CA ALA A 324 11.81 -24.82 -1.09
C ALA A 324 12.68 -23.90 -0.20
N ALA A 325 13.07 -22.72 -0.70
CA ALA A 325 13.90 -21.76 0.04
C ALA A 325 13.11 -20.63 0.72
N ALA A 326 11.95 -20.23 0.20
CA ALA A 326 11.21 -19.04 0.70
C ALA A 326 10.24 -19.35 1.85
N HIS A 327 9.74 -20.57 1.94
CA HIS A 327 8.80 -20.98 3.02
C HIS A 327 9.41 -21.22 4.40
N ARG A 328 10.74 -21.09 4.55
CA ARG A 328 11.37 -21.24 5.87
C ARG A 328 11.19 -20.02 6.80
N HIS A 329 10.60 -18.95 6.33
CA HIS A 329 10.33 -17.75 7.14
C HIS A 329 8.87 -17.59 7.60
N ASP A 330 7.91 -18.36 7.06
CA ASP A 330 6.50 -18.31 7.45
C ASP A 330 6.12 -19.30 8.59
N GLY A 331 7.12 -19.89 9.23
CA GLY A 331 6.94 -20.88 10.32
C GLY A 331 6.36 -20.37 11.64
N ALA A 332 5.69 -19.20 11.65
CA ALA A 332 5.11 -18.63 12.88
C ALA A 332 3.63 -18.96 13.12
N VAL A 333 2.96 -19.66 12.20
CA VAL A 333 1.52 -19.94 12.33
C VAL A 333 1.22 -21.37 12.82
N ASP A 334 2.16 -22.30 12.71
CA ASP A 334 1.95 -23.71 13.12
C ASP A 334 2.20 -24.01 14.61
N GLN A 335 2.57 -23.03 15.44
CA GLN A 335 2.83 -23.25 16.87
C GLN A 335 1.67 -22.97 17.82
N LEU A 336 0.47 -22.64 17.30
CA LEU A 336 -0.70 -22.38 18.16
C LEU A 336 -1.69 -23.56 18.25
N ASN A 337 -1.36 -24.75 17.73
CA ASN A 337 -2.22 -25.93 17.82
C ASN A 337 -1.65 -27.10 18.62
N THR A 338 -0.68 -26.87 19.51
CA THR A 338 -0.27 -27.90 20.50
C THR A 338 -0.04 -27.21 21.83
N GLU A 339 -1.10 -27.04 22.61
CA GLU A 339 -1.27 -27.26 24.04
C GLU A 339 -2.67 -26.87 24.49
#